data_91d73ae480f9788b0dea93742a61f19c
#
_entry.id   91d73ae480f9788b0dea93742a61f19c
#
_cell.length_a   1.000
_cell.length_b   1.000
_cell.length_c   1.000
_cell.angle_alpha   90.00
_cell.angle_beta   90.00
_cell.angle_gamma   90.00
#
_symmetry.space_group_name_H-M   'P 1'
#
loop_
_entity.id
_entity.type
_entity.pdbx_description
1 polymer ?
#
loop_
_entity_poly.entity_id
_entity_poly.type
_entity_poly.pdbx_seq_one_letter_code
_entity_poly.pdbx_strand_id
1 'polypeptide(L)'
;MALEIKILDYGDIELESSFLVLGRDCGRIRRVPVFGFLVLGGTWPVVVDTGYRSNQIMETLGMRGLQSHETMIENQLKKHGLRLGDVRYVLHTHLHIDHAGKDDLFPMNTAVVINRRELEYSVSGLMHPQYPAVDIKHLVDRLHTKGALRFLDLEISGPVELMPGLICEAAGGHTEGSMNIVVKTNEGVATICGDVIYDINDQLVEPFREIGDLEPRVTGNHGTTKRQEKAAIKKVVASSRFVLPVHDRPALIEAGMVTGRLQDSVPGAVVQSLPRRQWFPA
;
A
#
# COMPACT_ATOMS: atom_id res chain seq x y z
N MET A 1 -12.10 -4.46 -21.45
CA MET A 1 -11.13 -5.44 -20.94
C MET A 1 -11.20 -5.38 -19.42
N ALA A 2 -11.07 -6.51 -18.73
CA ALA A 2 -11.10 -6.53 -17.27
C ALA A 2 -9.71 -6.16 -16.73
N LEU A 3 -9.67 -5.37 -15.65
CA LEU A 3 -8.42 -5.07 -14.96
C LEU A 3 -7.96 -6.27 -14.14
N GLU A 4 -6.65 -6.47 -14.07
CA GLU A 4 -6.00 -7.44 -13.20
C GLU A 4 -4.86 -6.79 -12.42
N ILE A 5 -4.53 -7.33 -11.26
CA ILE A 5 -3.47 -6.81 -10.40
C ILE A 5 -2.41 -7.89 -10.21
N LYS A 6 -1.15 -7.56 -10.47
CA LYS A 6 0.01 -8.38 -10.13
C LYS A 6 0.70 -7.82 -8.90
N ILE A 7 1.14 -8.67 -8.00
CA ILE A 7 1.92 -8.27 -6.83
C ILE A 7 3.36 -8.08 -7.25
N LEU A 8 3.93 -6.91 -6.94
CA LEU A 8 5.35 -6.61 -7.07
C LEU A 8 5.98 -6.77 -5.69
N ASP A 9 6.95 -7.65 -5.56
CA ASP A 9 7.66 -7.89 -4.29
C ASP A 9 8.90 -7.00 -4.21
N TYR A 10 8.87 -6.03 -3.31
CA TYR A 10 9.99 -5.09 -3.10
C TYR A 10 10.91 -5.49 -1.95
N GLY A 11 10.77 -6.71 -1.44
CA GLY A 11 11.52 -7.24 -0.32
C GLY A 11 10.72 -7.21 0.98
N ASP A 12 11.44 -7.33 2.08
CA ASP A 12 10.83 -7.35 3.40
C ASP A 12 11.41 -6.23 4.28
N ILE A 13 10.70 -5.93 5.36
CA ILE A 13 11.21 -5.13 6.47
C ILE A 13 11.06 -5.89 7.78
N GLU A 14 12.02 -5.70 8.69
CA GLU A 14 11.94 -6.16 10.08
C GLU A 14 11.71 -4.94 10.97
N LEU A 15 10.63 -5.00 11.76
CA LEU A 15 10.22 -3.91 12.64
C LEU A 15 9.56 -4.48 13.91
N GLU A 16 9.45 -3.64 14.93
CA GLU A 16 8.77 -4.00 16.18
C GLU A 16 7.26 -4.16 15.94
N SER A 17 6.67 -5.24 16.47
CA SER A 17 5.32 -5.71 16.18
C SER A 17 4.21 -4.71 16.47
N SER A 18 4.36 -3.89 17.51
CA SER A 18 3.33 -2.93 17.90
C SER A 18 3.19 -1.75 16.93
N PHE A 19 4.15 -1.55 16.02
CA PHE A 19 3.99 -0.60 14.90
C PHE A 19 3.03 -1.11 13.83
N LEU A 20 2.86 -2.43 13.70
CA LEU A 20 1.91 -3.00 12.75
C LEU A 20 0.49 -3.01 13.32
N VAL A 21 0.35 -3.51 14.55
CA VAL A 21 -0.93 -3.59 15.25
C VAL A 21 -0.74 -3.15 16.70
N LEU A 22 -1.43 -2.10 17.09
CA LEU A 22 -1.26 -1.44 18.38
C LEU A 22 -1.38 -2.40 19.55
N GLY A 23 -0.31 -2.47 20.35
CA GLY A 23 -0.26 -3.30 21.54
C GLY A 23 -0.12 -4.81 21.29
N ARG A 24 0.05 -5.23 20.03
CA ARG A 24 0.22 -6.63 19.68
C ARG A 24 1.69 -7.03 19.75
N ASP A 25 1.98 -8.07 20.54
CA ASP A 25 3.31 -8.67 20.68
C ASP A 25 4.44 -7.64 20.89
N CYS A 26 4.23 -6.66 21.77
CA CYS A 26 5.19 -5.59 22.07
C CYS A 26 6.57 -6.16 22.41
N GLY A 27 7.62 -5.52 21.89
CA GLY A 27 9.02 -5.94 22.07
C GLY A 27 9.47 -7.08 21.18
N ARG A 28 8.62 -7.59 20.30
CA ARG A 28 8.99 -8.61 19.31
C ARG A 28 9.22 -8.01 17.94
N ILE A 29 10.27 -8.48 17.27
CA ILE A 29 10.54 -8.10 15.88
C ILE A 29 9.74 -9.02 14.93
N ARG A 30 9.02 -8.41 14.02
CA ARG A 30 8.31 -9.10 12.91
C ARG A 30 8.98 -8.77 11.59
N ARG A 31 8.99 -9.76 10.70
CA ARG A 31 9.36 -9.59 9.31
C ARG A 31 8.09 -9.60 8.46
N VAL A 32 7.88 -8.53 7.71
CA VAL A 32 6.72 -8.36 6.82
C VAL A 32 7.18 -8.00 5.42
N PRO A 33 6.42 -8.35 4.39
CA PRO A 33 6.72 -7.93 3.01
C PRO A 33 6.51 -6.43 2.85
N VAL A 34 7.11 -5.89 1.79
CA VAL A 34 6.73 -4.60 1.19
C VAL A 34 6.32 -4.88 -0.25
N PHE A 35 5.03 -4.82 -0.50
CA PHE A 35 4.46 -5.02 -1.82
C PHE A 35 4.17 -3.69 -2.51
N GLY A 36 4.34 -3.67 -3.83
CA GLY A 36 3.63 -2.77 -4.70
C GLY A 36 2.70 -3.57 -5.59
N PHE A 37 1.96 -2.87 -6.44
CA PHE A 37 0.98 -3.53 -7.30
C PHE A 37 1.07 -2.99 -8.72
N LEU A 38 0.96 -3.88 -9.69
CA LEU A 38 0.91 -3.55 -11.11
C LEU A 38 -0.50 -3.84 -11.63
N VAL A 39 -1.22 -2.80 -12.03
CA VAL A 39 -2.55 -2.92 -12.63
C VAL A 39 -2.41 -2.96 -14.15
N LEU A 40 -2.94 -4.02 -14.73
CA LEU A 40 -2.92 -4.33 -16.16
C LEU A 40 -4.35 -4.48 -16.72
N GLY A 41 -4.47 -4.60 -18.04
CA GLY A 41 -5.75 -4.82 -18.73
C GLY A 41 -6.51 -3.53 -19.05
N GLY A 42 -6.04 -2.38 -18.58
CA GLY A 42 -6.55 -1.05 -18.94
C GLY A 42 -5.83 -0.44 -20.13
N THR A 43 -6.06 0.87 -20.34
CA THR A 43 -5.40 1.63 -21.43
C THR A 43 -3.88 1.68 -21.25
N TRP A 44 -3.42 1.72 -20.01
CA TRP A 44 -2.01 1.85 -19.65
C TRP A 44 -1.65 0.97 -18.45
N PRO A 45 -0.40 0.45 -18.38
CA PRO A 45 0.12 -0.11 -17.15
C PRO A 45 0.22 0.94 -16.05
N VAL A 46 -0.20 0.58 -14.85
CA VAL A 46 -0.17 1.46 -13.66
C VAL A 46 0.54 0.74 -12.53
N VAL A 47 1.50 1.40 -11.90
CA VAL A 47 2.15 0.92 -10.67
C VAL A 47 1.52 1.62 -9.47
N VAL A 48 1.25 0.89 -8.42
CA VAL A 48 0.80 1.42 -7.12
C VAL A 48 1.88 1.12 -6.08
N ASP A 49 2.41 2.18 -5.49
CA ASP A 49 3.56 2.22 -4.59
C ASP A 49 4.86 1.68 -5.21
N THR A 50 6.00 2.19 -4.76
CA THR A 50 7.32 1.90 -5.36
C THR A 50 8.32 1.27 -4.39
N GLY A 51 7.89 0.96 -3.16
CA GLY A 51 8.73 0.39 -2.12
C GLY A 51 9.71 1.41 -1.51
N TYR A 52 10.60 0.95 -0.67
CA TYR A 52 11.63 1.79 -0.05
C TYR A 52 12.89 1.91 -0.91
N ARG A 53 13.60 3.03 -0.73
CA ARG A 53 14.76 3.40 -1.56
C ARG A 53 15.93 2.43 -1.43
N SER A 54 16.28 2.05 -0.22
CA SER A 54 17.38 1.13 0.09
C SER A 54 17.21 0.51 1.48
N ASN A 55 17.92 -0.60 1.72
CA ASN A 55 17.91 -1.22 3.05
C ASN A 55 18.33 -0.22 4.14
N GLN A 56 19.32 0.61 3.85
CA GLN A 56 19.88 1.55 4.81
C GLN A 56 18.91 2.67 5.21
N ILE A 57 18.02 3.11 4.31
CA ILE A 57 17.09 4.20 4.65
C ILE A 57 16.12 3.80 5.76
N MET A 58 15.80 2.50 5.86
CA MET A 58 14.90 1.95 6.88
C MET A 58 15.48 2.04 8.30
N GLU A 59 16.82 2.11 8.43
CA GLU A 59 17.49 2.26 9.72
C GLU A 59 17.14 3.59 10.42
N THR A 60 16.73 4.61 9.65
CA THR A 60 16.27 5.90 10.21
C THR A 60 15.02 5.77 11.09
N LEU A 61 14.26 4.70 10.91
CA LEU A 61 13.08 4.35 11.73
C LEU A 61 13.37 3.20 12.71
N GLY A 62 14.65 2.79 12.86
CA GLY A 62 15.00 1.60 13.66
C GLY A 62 14.51 0.29 13.06
N MET A 63 14.22 0.28 11.77
CA MET A 63 13.78 -0.89 11.01
C MET A 63 14.94 -1.46 10.19
N ARG A 64 14.84 -2.70 9.80
CA ARG A 64 15.83 -3.34 8.91
C ARG A 64 15.21 -3.67 7.57
N GLY A 65 15.72 -3.06 6.51
CA GLY A 65 15.33 -3.37 5.13
C GLY A 65 16.03 -4.64 4.61
N LEU A 66 15.32 -5.43 3.83
CA LEU A 66 15.79 -6.71 3.25
C LEU A 66 15.43 -6.77 1.76
N GLN A 67 16.00 -5.86 0.97
CA GLN A 67 15.93 -5.89 -0.48
C GLN A 67 17.07 -6.70 -1.07
N SER A 68 16.80 -7.40 -2.16
CA SER A 68 17.76 -8.04 -3.03
C SER A 68 17.70 -7.44 -4.44
N HIS A 69 18.62 -7.83 -5.32
CA HIS A 69 18.56 -7.45 -6.73
C HIS A 69 17.23 -7.86 -7.39
N GLU A 70 16.68 -9.01 -7.03
CA GLU A 70 15.44 -9.55 -7.61
C GLU A 70 14.20 -8.75 -7.18
N THR A 71 14.24 -8.11 -6.01
CA THR A 71 13.13 -7.29 -5.48
C THR A 71 13.22 -5.82 -5.91
N MET A 72 14.21 -5.44 -6.73
CA MET A 72 14.24 -4.11 -7.34
C MET A 72 13.09 -3.94 -8.32
N ILE A 73 12.48 -2.75 -8.35
CA ILE A 73 11.28 -2.46 -9.12
C ILE A 73 11.44 -2.76 -10.61
N GLU A 74 12.63 -2.49 -11.17
CA GLU A 74 12.95 -2.77 -12.58
C GLU A 74 12.86 -4.26 -12.88
N ASN A 75 13.36 -5.09 -11.95
CA ASN A 75 13.35 -6.54 -12.10
C ASN A 75 11.94 -7.11 -11.85
N GLN A 76 11.18 -6.50 -10.95
CA GLN A 76 9.78 -6.87 -10.75
C GLN A 76 8.94 -6.56 -11.99
N LEU A 77 9.08 -5.38 -12.60
CA LEU A 77 8.39 -5.03 -13.84
C LEU A 77 8.81 -5.94 -15.01
N LYS A 78 10.10 -6.29 -15.10
CA LYS A 78 10.63 -7.19 -16.13
C LYS A 78 10.00 -8.57 -16.10
N LYS A 79 9.59 -9.10 -14.94
CA LYS A 79 8.84 -10.36 -14.83
C LYS A 79 7.51 -10.31 -15.60
N HIS A 80 6.98 -9.12 -15.82
CA HIS A 80 5.73 -8.86 -16.55
C HIS A 80 5.97 -8.29 -17.95
N GLY A 81 7.23 -8.35 -18.45
CA GLY A 81 7.59 -7.87 -19.78
C GLY A 81 7.62 -6.34 -19.92
N LEU A 82 7.68 -5.60 -18.81
CA LEU A 82 7.65 -4.14 -18.76
C LEU A 82 8.98 -3.55 -18.30
N ARG A 83 9.22 -2.32 -18.74
CA ARG A 83 10.29 -1.43 -18.26
C ARG A 83 9.64 -0.23 -17.55
N LEU A 84 10.42 0.51 -16.79
CA LEU A 84 9.97 1.76 -16.12
C LEU A 84 9.30 2.73 -17.11
N GLY A 85 9.84 2.88 -18.31
CA GLY A 85 9.29 3.78 -19.34
C GLY A 85 7.98 3.33 -19.97
N ASP A 86 7.56 2.08 -19.77
CA ASP A 86 6.30 1.56 -20.27
C ASP A 86 5.13 1.88 -19.30
N VAL A 87 5.43 2.27 -18.06
CA VAL A 87 4.47 2.65 -17.02
C VAL A 87 4.00 4.08 -17.25
N ARG A 88 2.67 4.27 -17.36
CA ARG A 88 2.10 5.60 -17.59
C ARG A 88 1.80 6.35 -16.29
N TYR A 89 1.38 5.64 -15.25
CA TYR A 89 1.04 6.21 -13.96
C TYR A 89 1.73 5.45 -12.83
N VAL A 90 2.27 6.19 -11.87
CA VAL A 90 2.62 5.69 -10.54
C VAL A 90 1.63 6.34 -9.57
N LEU A 91 0.87 5.54 -8.85
CA LEU A 91 -0.07 6.02 -7.82
C LEU A 91 0.53 5.73 -6.45
N HIS A 92 0.43 6.67 -5.51
CA HIS A 92 0.80 6.39 -4.14
C HIS A 92 -0.43 6.32 -3.25
N THR A 93 -0.52 5.21 -2.50
CA THR A 93 -1.48 5.12 -1.39
C THR A 93 -1.20 6.22 -0.37
N HIS A 94 0.07 6.45 -0.08
CA HIS A 94 0.62 7.56 0.72
C HIS A 94 2.13 7.68 0.49
N LEU A 95 2.81 8.64 1.11
CA LEU A 95 4.21 8.97 0.82
C LEU A 95 5.22 8.53 1.88
N HIS A 96 4.89 7.54 2.73
CA HIS A 96 5.88 7.01 3.67
C HIS A 96 7.08 6.38 2.96
N ILE A 97 8.16 6.25 3.71
CA ILE A 97 9.50 5.80 3.33
C ILE A 97 9.53 4.49 2.53
N ASP A 98 8.58 3.59 2.76
CA ASP A 98 8.47 2.27 2.15
C ASP A 98 7.41 2.18 1.04
N HIS A 99 6.80 3.30 0.67
CA HIS A 99 5.82 3.42 -0.42
C HIS A 99 6.32 4.28 -1.59
N ALA A 100 7.02 5.38 -1.32
CA ALA A 100 7.40 6.39 -2.33
C ALA A 100 8.91 6.48 -2.58
N GLY A 101 9.68 5.43 -2.27
CA GLY A 101 11.13 5.47 -2.26
C GLY A 101 11.81 5.48 -3.64
N LYS A 102 11.10 5.20 -4.75
CA LYS A 102 11.74 4.98 -6.07
C LYS A 102 11.07 5.69 -7.24
N ASP A 103 10.31 6.75 -7.00
CA ASP A 103 9.64 7.50 -8.06
C ASP A 103 10.61 8.18 -9.03
N ASP A 104 11.79 8.55 -8.56
CA ASP A 104 12.85 9.17 -9.34
C ASP A 104 13.44 8.25 -10.41
N LEU A 105 13.22 6.94 -10.32
CA LEU A 105 13.60 5.98 -11.37
C LEU A 105 12.69 6.07 -12.60
N PHE A 106 11.45 6.55 -12.43
CA PHE A 106 10.51 6.69 -13.53
C PHE A 106 10.76 7.96 -14.33
N PRO A 107 10.70 7.90 -15.68
CA PRO A 107 10.90 9.07 -16.50
C PRO A 107 9.82 10.13 -16.30
N MET A 108 10.10 11.38 -16.67
CA MET A 108 9.18 12.51 -16.45
C MET A 108 7.88 12.44 -17.28
N ASN A 109 7.78 11.54 -18.26
CA ASN A 109 6.54 11.26 -18.97
C ASN A 109 5.63 10.24 -18.25
N THR A 110 6.12 9.60 -17.19
CA THR A 110 5.31 8.85 -16.22
C THR A 110 4.71 9.86 -15.23
N ALA A 111 3.41 9.91 -15.10
CA ALA A 111 2.76 10.79 -14.14
C ALA A 111 2.72 10.12 -12.76
N VAL A 112 3.35 10.72 -11.77
CA VAL A 112 3.12 10.37 -10.36
C VAL A 112 1.81 11.01 -9.92
N VAL A 113 0.92 10.23 -9.33
CA VAL A 113 -0.42 10.68 -8.89
C VAL A 113 -0.53 10.50 -7.39
N ILE A 114 -0.81 11.57 -6.69
CA ILE A 114 -0.95 11.60 -5.24
C ILE A 114 -2.15 12.44 -4.82
N ASN A 115 -2.70 12.16 -3.66
CA ASN A 115 -3.64 13.07 -3.05
C ASN A 115 -2.90 14.34 -2.57
N ARG A 116 -3.40 15.53 -2.87
CA ARG A 116 -2.75 16.80 -2.47
C ARG A 116 -2.52 16.87 -0.96
N ARG A 117 -3.50 16.43 -0.19
CA ARG A 117 -3.42 16.40 1.27
C ARG A 117 -2.24 15.57 1.78
N GLU A 118 -1.84 14.53 1.04
CA GLU A 118 -0.69 13.71 1.41
C GLU A 118 0.63 14.46 1.25
N LEU A 119 0.80 15.23 0.16
CA LEU A 119 1.99 16.07 0.02
C LEU A 119 2.04 17.15 1.11
N GLU A 120 0.93 17.82 1.39
CA GLU A 120 0.85 18.82 2.46
C GLU A 120 1.24 18.21 3.81
N TYR A 121 0.72 17.03 4.13
CA TYR A 121 1.03 16.31 5.35
C TYR A 121 2.51 15.90 5.41
N SER A 122 3.07 15.39 4.32
CA SER A 122 4.47 14.93 4.23
C SER A 122 5.50 16.03 4.50
N VAL A 123 5.15 17.30 4.26
CA VAL A 123 6.02 18.46 4.51
C VAL A 123 5.64 19.24 5.77
N SER A 124 4.68 18.74 6.54
CA SER A 124 4.21 19.39 7.78
C SER A 124 5.23 19.32 8.94
N GLY A 125 6.18 18.38 8.86
CA GLY A 125 7.16 18.09 9.92
C GLY A 125 6.64 17.18 11.04
N LEU A 126 5.35 16.80 11.02
CA LEU A 126 4.75 16.01 12.09
C LEU A 126 5.26 14.55 12.14
N MET A 127 5.52 13.95 10.97
CA MET A 127 5.96 12.57 10.85
C MET A 127 7.31 12.48 10.13
N HIS A 128 8.19 13.42 10.40
CA HIS A 128 9.44 13.67 9.68
C HIS A 128 10.27 12.42 9.32
N PRO A 129 10.53 11.43 10.21
CA PRO A 129 11.34 10.28 9.83
C PRO A 129 10.66 9.36 8.80
N GLN A 130 9.34 9.37 8.74
CA GLN A 130 8.56 8.55 7.81
C GLN A 130 8.51 9.13 6.40
N TYR A 131 8.85 10.42 6.24
CA TYR A 131 8.91 11.15 4.97
C TYR A 131 10.35 11.61 4.67
N PRO A 132 11.22 10.73 4.13
CA PRO A 132 12.59 11.11 3.84
C PRO A 132 12.65 12.24 2.83
N ALA A 133 13.47 13.27 3.12
CA ALA A 133 13.59 14.43 2.24
C ALA A 133 13.98 14.06 0.80
N VAL A 134 14.76 13.00 0.60
CA VAL A 134 15.16 12.53 -0.71
C VAL A 134 13.96 12.03 -1.53
N ASP A 135 12.98 11.41 -0.88
CA ASP A 135 11.78 10.86 -1.53
C ASP A 135 10.73 11.94 -1.81
N ILE A 136 10.72 13.03 -1.05
CA ILE A 136 9.77 14.14 -1.25
C ILE A 136 10.31 15.19 -2.23
N LYS A 137 11.60 15.50 -2.19
CA LYS A 137 12.18 16.57 -3.03
C LYS A 137 12.00 16.32 -4.52
N HIS A 138 12.15 15.09 -5.02
CA HIS A 138 11.97 14.83 -6.45
C HIS A 138 10.52 14.99 -6.93
N LEU A 139 9.53 14.90 -6.04
CA LEU A 139 8.14 15.25 -6.37
C LEU A 139 8.02 16.74 -6.69
N VAL A 140 8.79 17.59 -5.98
CA VAL A 140 8.86 19.02 -6.27
C VAL A 140 9.50 19.26 -7.66
N ASP A 141 10.55 18.51 -8.00
CA ASP A 141 11.16 18.59 -9.34
C ASP A 141 10.16 18.22 -10.44
N ARG A 142 9.28 17.24 -10.20
CA ARG A 142 8.20 16.84 -11.12
C ARG A 142 7.15 17.93 -11.34
N LEU A 143 6.94 18.84 -10.37
CA LEU A 143 6.00 19.96 -10.52
C LEU A 143 6.35 20.89 -11.70
N HIS A 144 7.63 21.00 -12.04
CA HIS A 144 8.11 21.86 -13.13
C HIS A 144 8.05 21.20 -14.51
N THR A 145 7.68 19.91 -14.56
CA THR A 145 7.53 19.17 -15.81
C THR A 145 6.05 18.88 -16.06
N LYS A 146 5.50 19.43 -17.15
CA LYS A 146 4.08 19.28 -17.47
C LYS A 146 3.66 17.80 -17.55
N GLY A 147 2.72 17.40 -16.70
CA GLY A 147 2.16 16.06 -16.65
C GLY A 147 2.99 15.03 -15.89
N ALA A 148 4.13 15.41 -15.29
CA ALA A 148 4.95 14.49 -14.49
C ALA A 148 4.42 14.28 -13.07
N LEU A 149 3.65 15.22 -12.53
CA LEU A 149 2.96 15.11 -11.25
C LEU A 149 1.50 15.52 -11.41
N ARG A 150 0.58 14.74 -10.83
CA ARG A 150 -0.85 15.02 -10.80
C ARG A 150 -1.37 14.96 -9.38
N PHE A 151 -1.94 16.05 -8.91
CA PHE A 151 -2.67 16.09 -7.65
C PHE A 151 -4.13 15.67 -7.82
N LEU A 152 -4.60 14.91 -6.86
CA LEU A 152 -6.02 14.67 -6.64
C LEU A 152 -6.44 15.45 -5.38
N ASP A 153 -7.66 15.98 -5.37
CA ASP A 153 -8.25 16.72 -4.26
C ASP A 153 -9.42 15.91 -3.69
N LEU A 154 -9.13 14.68 -3.22
CA LEU A 154 -10.13 13.65 -2.91
C LEU A 154 -11.10 14.04 -1.80
N GLU A 155 -10.68 14.90 -0.87
CA GLU A 155 -11.52 15.44 0.20
C GLU A 155 -12.55 16.44 -0.31
N ILE A 156 -12.30 17.05 -1.48
CA ILE A 156 -13.16 18.08 -2.09
C ILE A 156 -13.99 17.48 -3.22
N SER A 157 -13.33 16.77 -4.13
CA SER A 157 -13.95 16.25 -5.35
C SER A 157 -14.63 14.89 -5.16
N GLY A 158 -14.33 14.19 -4.04
CA GLY A 158 -14.66 12.78 -3.89
C GLY A 158 -13.81 11.87 -4.78
N PRO A 159 -14.24 10.61 -4.98
CA PRO A 159 -13.50 9.64 -5.77
C PRO A 159 -13.26 10.08 -7.21
N VAL A 160 -12.07 9.80 -7.73
CA VAL A 160 -11.67 10.14 -9.12
C VAL A 160 -11.34 8.86 -9.88
N GLU A 161 -12.06 8.61 -10.96
CA GLU A 161 -11.74 7.54 -11.91
C GLU A 161 -10.64 8.02 -12.86
N LEU A 162 -9.44 7.40 -12.78
CA LEU A 162 -8.28 7.75 -13.60
C LEU A 162 -8.34 7.10 -14.99
N MET A 163 -8.85 5.90 -15.05
CA MET A 163 -9.19 5.18 -16.28
C MET A 163 -10.35 4.21 -15.94
N PRO A 164 -11.08 3.70 -16.95
CA PRO A 164 -12.23 2.83 -16.70
C PRO A 164 -11.91 1.67 -15.75
N GLY A 165 -12.59 1.67 -14.61
CA GLY A 165 -12.43 0.65 -13.57
C GLY A 165 -11.29 0.89 -12.56
N LEU A 166 -10.48 1.94 -12.71
CA LEU A 166 -9.44 2.32 -11.75
C LEU A 166 -9.78 3.65 -11.06
N ILE A 167 -10.11 3.58 -9.79
CA ILE A 167 -10.64 4.72 -9.03
C ILE A 167 -9.73 4.99 -7.83
N CYS A 168 -9.38 6.27 -7.61
CA CYS A 168 -8.73 6.74 -6.40
C CYS A 168 -9.78 7.36 -5.47
N GLU A 169 -9.78 7.00 -4.19
CA GLU A 169 -10.66 7.59 -3.19
C GLU A 169 -9.90 7.86 -1.88
N ALA A 170 -10.31 8.86 -1.11
CA ALA A 170 -9.72 9.11 0.21
C ALA A 170 -9.91 7.90 1.11
N ALA A 171 -8.82 7.42 1.71
CA ALA A 171 -8.86 6.28 2.61
C ALA A 171 -9.51 6.64 3.95
N GLY A 172 -9.18 7.81 4.49
CA GLY A 172 -9.69 8.32 5.76
C GLY A 172 -9.05 7.69 7.00
N GLY A 173 -7.89 7.05 6.83
CA GLY A 173 -7.10 6.44 7.89
C GLY A 173 -5.62 6.38 7.54
N HIS A 174 -4.75 6.02 8.47
CA HIS A 174 -3.31 5.92 8.40
C HIS A 174 -2.60 7.28 8.33
N THR A 175 -2.64 8.01 7.21
CA THR A 175 -2.23 9.41 7.11
C THR A 175 -3.42 10.29 6.71
N GLU A 176 -3.27 11.60 6.87
CA GLU A 176 -4.36 12.54 6.53
C GLU A 176 -4.69 12.55 5.03
N GLY A 177 -3.71 12.22 4.19
CA GLY A 177 -3.86 12.24 2.74
C GLY A 177 -3.87 10.86 2.07
N SER A 178 -3.86 9.77 2.85
CA SER A 178 -3.90 8.41 2.30
C SER A 178 -5.09 8.20 1.36
N MET A 179 -4.85 7.44 0.29
CA MET A 179 -5.90 7.05 -0.64
C MET A 179 -5.93 5.55 -0.88
N ASN A 180 -7.13 5.02 -1.07
CA ASN A 180 -7.35 3.68 -1.59
C ASN A 180 -7.36 3.71 -3.11
N ILE A 181 -6.81 2.67 -3.74
CA ILE A 181 -6.90 2.45 -5.17
C ILE A 181 -7.88 1.30 -5.40
N VAL A 182 -9.06 1.63 -5.89
CA VAL A 182 -10.15 0.69 -6.16
C VAL A 182 -10.06 0.21 -7.59
N VAL A 183 -9.97 -1.09 -7.81
CA VAL A 183 -9.82 -1.74 -9.11
C VAL A 183 -11.01 -2.64 -9.36
N LYS A 184 -11.77 -2.37 -10.41
CA LYS A 184 -12.89 -3.22 -10.84
C LYS A 184 -12.36 -4.36 -11.70
N THR A 185 -12.27 -5.54 -11.13
CA THR A 185 -11.89 -6.77 -11.84
C THR A 185 -13.13 -7.51 -12.34
N ASN A 186 -12.95 -8.55 -13.17
CA ASN A 186 -14.07 -9.40 -13.62
C ASN A 186 -14.64 -10.29 -12.50
N GLU A 187 -13.91 -10.47 -11.38
CA GLU A 187 -14.34 -11.28 -10.24
C GLU A 187 -14.85 -10.44 -9.07
N GLY A 188 -14.81 -9.12 -9.17
CA GLY A 188 -15.30 -8.20 -8.15
C GLY A 188 -14.37 -7.03 -7.90
N VAL A 189 -14.69 -6.25 -6.89
CA VAL A 189 -13.92 -5.07 -6.51
C VAL A 189 -12.69 -5.47 -5.70
N ALA A 190 -11.53 -5.01 -6.13
CA ALA A 190 -10.28 -5.12 -5.40
C ALA A 190 -9.86 -3.74 -4.89
N THR A 191 -9.47 -3.63 -3.62
CA THR A 191 -8.98 -2.38 -3.03
C THR A 191 -7.55 -2.54 -2.54
N ILE A 192 -6.64 -1.81 -3.17
CA ILE A 192 -5.28 -1.61 -2.67
C ILE A 192 -5.39 -0.52 -1.61
N CYS A 193 -5.22 -0.90 -0.34
CA CYS A 193 -5.54 -0.04 0.80
C CYS A 193 -4.29 0.53 1.50
N GLY A 194 -3.09 0.29 0.95
CA GLY A 194 -1.85 0.71 1.61
C GLY A 194 -1.80 0.21 3.05
N ASP A 195 -1.53 1.12 3.96
CA ASP A 195 -1.34 0.87 5.38
C ASP A 195 -2.59 1.13 6.24
N VAL A 196 -3.75 1.28 5.62
CA VAL A 196 -5.04 1.20 6.35
C VAL A 196 -5.17 -0.16 7.04
N ILE A 197 -4.62 -1.21 6.40
CA ILE A 197 -4.51 -2.55 6.95
C ILE A 197 -3.07 -3.03 6.75
N TYR A 198 -2.40 -3.42 7.86
CA TYR A 198 -1.05 -4.00 7.83
C TYR A 198 -1.06 -5.51 7.85
N ASP A 199 -1.91 -6.09 8.70
CA ASP A 199 -1.95 -7.53 8.96
C ASP A 199 -3.40 -8.01 8.98
N ILE A 200 -3.75 -8.78 7.97
CA ILE A 200 -5.11 -9.30 7.79
C ILE A 200 -5.53 -10.19 8.97
N ASN A 201 -4.60 -11.00 9.47
CA ASN A 201 -4.94 -11.95 10.52
C ASN A 201 -5.15 -11.24 11.86
N ASP A 202 -4.18 -10.41 12.26
CA ASP A 202 -4.21 -9.75 13.58
C ASP A 202 -5.26 -8.62 13.64
N GLN A 203 -5.54 -7.95 12.53
CA GLN A 203 -6.51 -6.86 12.50
C GLN A 203 -7.95 -7.30 12.19
N LEU A 204 -8.12 -8.32 11.33
CA LEU A 204 -9.45 -8.70 10.84
C LEU A 204 -9.91 -10.08 11.30
N VAL A 205 -9.02 -11.09 11.38
CA VAL A 205 -9.43 -12.47 11.66
C VAL A 205 -9.46 -12.76 13.16
N GLU A 206 -8.38 -12.47 13.88
CA GLU A 206 -8.27 -12.79 15.30
C GLU A 206 -9.26 -12.03 16.20
N PRO A 207 -9.57 -10.73 15.98
CA PRO A 207 -10.55 -10.03 16.81
C PRO A 207 -11.90 -10.73 16.86
N PHE A 208 -12.36 -11.28 15.74
CA PHE A 208 -13.63 -12.02 15.66
C PHE A 208 -13.58 -13.36 16.37
N ARG A 209 -12.42 -14.02 16.44
CA ARG A 209 -12.26 -15.34 17.07
C ARG A 209 -12.05 -15.27 18.57
N GLU A 210 -11.21 -14.34 19.03
CA GLU A 210 -10.76 -14.30 20.42
C GLU A 210 -11.69 -13.55 21.35
N ILE A 211 -12.31 -12.47 20.87
CA ILE A 211 -13.03 -11.52 21.73
C ILE A 211 -14.53 -11.49 21.39
N GLY A 212 -14.94 -12.09 20.27
CA GLY A 212 -16.30 -11.92 19.76
C GLY A 212 -16.64 -10.46 19.41
N ASP A 213 -15.60 -9.61 19.27
CA ASP A 213 -15.74 -8.20 18.98
C ASP A 213 -15.73 -7.99 17.47
N LEU A 214 -16.75 -7.30 16.96
CA LEU A 214 -16.87 -6.95 15.54
C LEU A 214 -15.99 -5.73 15.15
N GLU A 215 -15.12 -5.28 16.04
CA GLU A 215 -14.25 -4.14 15.81
C GLU A 215 -12.85 -4.59 15.34
N PRO A 216 -12.33 -4.06 14.22
CA PRO A 216 -10.96 -4.34 13.79
C PRO A 216 -9.97 -3.74 14.79
N ARG A 217 -8.79 -4.34 14.91
CA ARG A 217 -7.67 -3.73 15.62
C ARG A 217 -7.05 -2.63 14.76
N VAL A 218 -6.63 -1.56 15.41
CA VAL A 218 -5.95 -0.42 14.78
C VAL A 218 -4.45 -0.65 14.71
N THR A 219 -3.78 0.13 13.84
CA THR A 219 -2.32 0.11 13.70
C THR A 219 -1.62 0.85 14.84
N GLY A 220 -0.30 0.75 14.91
CA GLY A 220 0.53 1.54 15.82
C GLY A 220 0.85 2.94 15.31
N ASN A 221 0.39 3.30 14.12
CA ASN A 221 0.64 4.60 13.53
C ASN A 221 -0.22 5.69 14.19
N HIS A 222 0.33 6.91 14.28
CA HIS A 222 -0.32 8.05 14.91
C HIS A 222 -0.76 9.14 13.92
N GLY A 223 -0.73 8.87 12.61
CA GLY A 223 -1.10 9.82 11.57
C GLY A 223 -2.58 10.22 11.57
N THR A 224 -3.45 9.37 12.14
CA THR A 224 -4.90 9.62 12.29
C THR A 224 -5.41 9.14 13.65
N THR A 225 -6.68 9.42 13.95
CA THR A 225 -7.29 8.93 15.18
C THR A 225 -7.71 7.46 15.05
N LYS A 226 -7.72 6.73 16.17
CA LYS A 226 -8.20 5.34 16.22
C LYS A 226 -9.61 5.17 15.64
N ARG A 227 -10.49 6.18 15.79
CA ARG A 227 -11.86 6.16 15.24
C ARG A 227 -11.83 6.23 13.71
N GLN A 228 -10.98 7.08 13.15
CA GLN A 228 -10.79 7.21 11.70
C GLN A 228 -10.21 5.93 11.11
N GLU A 229 -9.18 5.35 11.73
CA GLU A 229 -8.62 4.07 11.28
C GLU A 229 -9.66 2.95 11.26
N LYS A 230 -10.42 2.77 12.35
CA LYS A 230 -11.49 1.76 12.40
C LYS A 230 -12.53 1.98 11.29
N ALA A 231 -12.92 3.23 11.05
CA ALA A 231 -13.87 3.55 9.99
C ALA A 231 -13.29 3.25 8.60
N ALA A 232 -12.02 3.57 8.35
CA ALA A 232 -11.31 3.28 7.12
C ALA A 232 -11.19 1.77 6.86
N ILE A 233 -10.78 0.99 7.86
CA ILE A 233 -10.71 -0.48 7.77
C ILE A 233 -12.09 -1.06 7.42
N LYS A 234 -13.14 -0.66 8.15
CA LYS A 234 -14.51 -1.13 7.90
C LYS A 234 -15.01 -0.76 6.50
N LYS A 235 -14.70 0.44 6.02
CA LYS A 235 -15.02 0.88 4.66
C LYS A 235 -14.39 -0.05 3.63
N VAL A 236 -13.08 -0.32 3.74
CA VAL A 236 -12.36 -1.21 2.82
C VAL A 236 -12.98 -2.60 2.82
N VAL A 237 -13.20 -3.21 3.99
CA VAL A 237 -13.75 -4.56 4.11
C VAL A 237 -15.19 -4.65 3.57
N ALA A 238 -16.01 -3.62 3.81
CA ALA A 238 -17.41 -3.62 3.37
C ALA A 238 -17.59 -3.43 1.86
N SER A 239 -16.65 -2.73 1.19
CA SER A 239 -16.76 -2.39 -0.23
C SER A 239 -15.98 -3.31 -1.16
N SER A 240 -15.14 -4.19 -0.63
CA SER A 240 -14.19 -4.97 -1.41
C SER A 240 -14.48 -6.47 -1.37
N ARG A 241 -14.30 -7.13 -2.51
CA ARG A 241 -14.14 -8.58 -2.59
C ARG A 241 -12.69 -9.00 -2.30
N PHE A 242 -11.73 -8.17 -2.71
CA PHE A 242 -10.31 -8.41 -2.49
C PHE A 242 -9.70 -7.21 -1.78
N VAL A 243 -9.01 -7.46 -0.68
CA VAL A 243 -8.29 -6.45 0.10
C VAL A 243 -6.80 -6.68 -0.05
N LEU A 244 -6.07 -5.65 -0.49
CA LEU A 244 -4.66 -5.70 -0.82
C LEU A 244 -3.86 -4.71 0.06
N PRO A 245 -3.38 -5.14 1.21
CA PRO A 245 -2.43 -4.36 2.02
C PRO A 245 -1.02 -4.46 1.43
N VAL A 246 -0.15 -3.50 1.79
CA VAL A 246 1.26 -3.51 1.36
C VAL A 246 2.11 -4.49 2.18
N HIS A 247 1.78 -4.68 3.45
CA HIS A 247 2.58 -5.48 4.38
C HIS A 247 2.05 -6.89 4.64
N ASP A 248 1.04 -7.31 3.88
CA ASP A 248 0.51 -8.68 3.96
C ASP A 248 -0.02 -9.15 2.59
N ARG A 249 -0.22 -10.44 2.44
CA ARG A 249 -0.80 -11.00 1.23
C ARG A 249 -2.27 -10.60 1.09
N PRO A 250 -2.77 -10.39 -0.14
CA PRO A 250 -4.18 -10.06 -0.37
C PRO A 250 -5.13 -11.07 0.25
N ALA A 251 -6.29 -10.57 0.69
CA ALA A 251 -7.36 -11.37 1.25
C ALA A 251 -8.61 -11.36 0.36
N LEU A 252 -9.28 -12.52 0.29
CA LEU A 252 -10.64 -12.65 -0.23
C LEU A 252 -11.62 -12.36 0.90
N ILE A 253 -12.57 -11.47 0.63
CA ILE A 253 -13.62 -11.08 1.58
C ILE A 253 -14.97 -11.55 1.04
N GLU A 254 -15.71 -12.26 1.86
CA GLU A 254 -17.10 -12.67 1.60
C GLU A 254 -17.95 -12.39 2.83
N ALA A 255 -19.08 -11.70 2.64
CA ALA A 255 -19.96 -11.28 3.72
C ALA A 255 -19.23 -10.51 4.85
N GLY A 256 -18.21 -9.70 4.50
CA GLY A 256 -17.41 -8.93 5.45
C GLY A 256 -16.36 -9.74 6.23
N MET A 257 -16.16 -11.00 5.88
CA MET A 257 -15.21 -11.89 6.55
C MET A 257 -14.10 -12.34 5.59
N VAL A 258 -12.91 -12.58 6.13
CA VAL A 258 -11.78 -13.16 5.39
C VAL A 258 -12.04 -14.65 5.17
N THR A 259 -12.19 -15.07 3.91
CA THR A 259 -12.45 -16.48 3.52
C THR A 259 -11.27 -17.14 2.82
N GLY A 260 -10.25 -16.36 2.40
CA GLY A 260 -9.08 -16.88 1.74
C GLY A 260 -7.99 -15.85 1.56
N ARG A 261 -6.84 -16.31 1.06
CA ARG A 261 -5.67 -15.45 0.76
C ARG A 261 -5.23 -15.68 -0.69
N LEU A 262 -4.69 -14.66 -1.35
CA LEU A 262 -4.17 -14.75 -2.70
C LEU A 262 -2.64 -14.60 -2.69
N GLN A 263 -1.97 -15.25 -3.65
CA GLN A 263 -0.52 -15.32 -3.61
C GLN A 263 0.17 -14.29 -4.50
N ASP A 264 -0.15 -14.22 -5.79
CA ASP A 264 0.66 -13.47 -6.76
C ASP A 264 -0.15 -12.50 -7.63
N SER A 265 -1.47 -12.64 -7.69
CA SER A 265 -2.34 -11.82 -8.53
C SER A 265 -3.76 -11.71 -8.00
N VAL A 266 -4.49 -10.70 -8.47
CA VAL A 266 -5.91 -10.50 -8.19
C VAL A 266 -6.61 -10.10 -9.50
N PRO A 267 -7.58 -10.88 -9.99
CA PRO A 267 -7.98 -12.19 -9.47
C PRO A 267 -6.87 -13.22 -9.54
N GLY A 268 -6.94 -14.25 -8.71
CA GLY A 268 -5.91 -15.28 -8.67
C GLY A 268 -6.29 -16.49 -7.81
N ALA A 269 -5.39 -17.46 -7.76
CA ALA A 269 -5.58 -18.66 -6.98
C ALA A 269 -5.72 -18.35 -5.49
N VAL A 270 -6.82 -18.81 -4.89
CA VAL A 270 -7.06 -18.68 -3.44
C VAL A 270 -6.38 -19.84 -2.72
N VAL A 271 -5.59 -19.50 -1.71
CA VAL A 271 -5.00 -20.47 -0.77
C VAL A 271 -5.67 -20.31 0.59
N GLN A 272 -6.08 -21.43 1.20
CA GLN A 272 -6.81 -21.39 2.48
C GLN A 272 -5.93 -20.99 3.68
N SER A 273 -4.63 -21.24 3.61
CA SER A 273 -3.67 -20.81 4.63
C SER A 273 -2.33 -20.51 3.98
N LEU A 274 -1.80 -19.33 4.23
CA LEU A 274 -0.38 -19.06 3.99
C LEU A 274 0.38 -19.34 5.30
N PRO A 275 1.53 -20.02 5.24
CA PRO A 275 2.36 -20.17 6.43
C PRO A 275 2.69 -18.75 6.93
N ARG A 276 2.46 -18.50 8.22
CA ARG A 276 2.96 -17.28 8.87
C ARG A 276 4.46 -17.22 8.63
N ARG A 277 4.97 -16.10 8.09
CA ARG A 277 6.42 -15.91 8.00
C ARG A 277 6.97 -16.03 9.41
N GLN A 278 8.03 -16.85 9.56
CA GLN A 278 8.54 -17.25 10.85
C GLN A 278 8.93 -16.05 11.72
N TRP A 279 8.55 -16.11 12.98
CA TRP A 279 9.03 -15.23 14.03
C TRP A 279 10.52 -15.52 14.27
N PHE A 280 11.32 -14.49 14.31
CA PHE A 280 12.67 -14.61 14.81
C PHE A 280 12.65 -14.26 16.31
N PRO A 281 13.24 -15.10 17.19
CA PRO A 281 13.48 -14.70 18.55
C PRO A 281 14.36 -13.46 18.56
N ALA A 282 14.07 -12.55 19.51
CA ALA A 282 14.83 -11.32 19.71
C ALA A 282 16.29 -11.63 20.08
#